data_038f85142f54da41bc5313556e258b60
#
_entry.id   038f85142f54da41bc5313556e258b60
#
_cell.length_a   1.000
_cell.length_b   1.000
_cell.length_c   1.000
_cell.angle_alpha   90.00
_cell.angle_beta   90.00
_cell.angle_gamma   90.00
#
_symmetry.space_group_name_H-M   'P 1'
#
loop_
_entity.id
_entity.type
_entity.pdbx_description
1 polymer ?
#
loop_
_entity_poly.entity_id
_entity_poly.type
_entity_poly.pdbx_seq_one_letter_code
_entity_poly.pdbx_strand_id
1 'polypeptide(L)'
;IYRLQHPDCDLDSLMKIVKGPDFPTGGIVMGIDGIHQAFSSGKGKVIIRSKTHFAKTKTIKQIVVTEIPYDVIKSSLVKKIDEIRINKSIDGILDVRDESDRNGLKIVIDLKNDQNEQLVLNYLLKNTDLQISFNYNMIAIVHKSPVQLSLIQALDAFLDHREEVVLRRSKYDWKKKSDRQHILEGLIKALSVLDEVIHIIRKSKDKKDAKQNLIDRFAFSEAQAEAIVSMRLYRLTNTDVLELKNELKELKKEVDRLHMIITDKKVRDQVLIAEFKEINTLFPTKRRSIIEKEVEEIVIDPLAMIPSEQVMVSISQDGYVKRSSMRSYNASTEPLSGHKEEDIIVSQGEANTRETLLFFTDRGTYGYIPIHQIEEKKWKDIGTHLSNYLRIEANEKIISAYIVDVFREDVQIVMATRSGFIKRSCLSSFEVNRMNKEMVCMKVGSEDALIQAEISYSDVDQVYLASLQGFGLQYSILDIPETGLKTKGVKGINFASQDQLAAFALSPIAQQWIVFLKEGKMKRMHVDEFAKASRPAKGNRLYKAIKSNPGHILTLLDCEKDHILYEEDEKKVIKSHEVPIMNASQTYSLPYGPLQGEQWIKEMPKIKEGLWEKKDPYIQESLFKDE
;
A
#
# COMPACT_ATOMS: atom_id res chain seq x y z
N ILE A 1 7.20 -5.13 -41.59
CA ILE A 1 8.31 -4.72 -42.49
C ILE A 1 9.62 -5.19 -41.89
N TYR A 2 9.99 -4.78 -40.65
CA TYR A 2 11.31 -5.14 -40.06
C TYR A 2 11.54 -6.66 -40.03
N ARG A 3 10.52 -7.46 -39.59
CA ARG A 3 10.61 -8.94 -39.59
C ARG A 3 10.80 -9.53 -40.97
N LEU A 4 10.19 -8.95 -41.99
CA LEU A 4 10.36 -9.39 -43.39
C LEU A 4 11.79 -9.09 -43.92
N GLN A 5 12.38 -7.98 -43.51
CA GLN A 5 13.73 -7.58 -43.88
C GLN A 5 14.84 -8.31 -43.09
N HIS A 6 14.51 -8.73 -41.84
CA HIS A 6 15.44 -9.40 -40.93
C HIS A 6 14.78 -10.68 -40.37
N PRO A 7 14.74 -11.75 -41.18
CA PRO A 7 14.05 -13.01 -40.79
C PRO A 7 14.60 -13.66 -39.50
N ASP A 8 15.87 -13.39 -39.18
CA ASP A 8 16.55 -13.97 -38.00
C ASP A 8 16.54 -13.03 -36.77
N CYS A 9 15.77 -11.93 -36.81
CA CYS A 9 15.70 -10.99 -35.68
C CYS A 9 15.12 -11.66 -34.44
N ASP A 10 15.69 -11.31 -33.26
CA ASP A 10 15.26 -11.73 -31.95
C ASP A 10 14.06 -10.91 -31.44
N LEU A 11 13.48 -11.36 -30.33
CA LEU A 11 12.35 -10.68 -29.69
C LEU A 11 12.71 -9.26 -29.22
N ASP A 12 13.91 -9.08 -28.67
CA ASP A 12 14.33 -7.78 -28.13
C ASP A 12 14.45 -6.71 -29.22
N SER A 13 14.92 -7.11 -30.41
CA SER A 13 14.94 -6.23 -31.57
C SER A 13 13.57 -5.82 -32.05
N LEU A 14 12.59 -6.75 -31.99
CA LEU A 14 11.19 -6.45 -32.30
C LEU A 14 10.55 -5.57 -31.23
N MET A 15 10.87 -5.76 -29.95
CA MET A 15 10.33 -4.97 -28.85
C MET A 15 10.81 -3.51 -28.85
N LYS A 16 11.92 -3.18 -29.53
CA LYS A 16 12.30 -1.78 -29.79
C LYS A 16 11.28 -1.06 -30.68
N ILE A 17 10.56 -1.80 -31.53
CA ILE A 17 9.54 -1.30 -32.45
C ILE A 17 8.14 -1.47 -31.83
N VAL A 18 7.81 -2.69 -31.40
CA VAL A 18 6.54 -3.04 -30.75
C VAL A 18 6.76 -3.03 -29.25
N LYS A 19 6.64 -1.85 -28.63
CA LYS A 19 6.97 -1.63 -27.21
C LYS A 19 6.08 -2.40 -26.23
N GLY A 20 4.88 -2.80 -26.64
CA GLY A 20 3.90 -3.49 -25.80
C GLY A 20 2.48 -3.37 -26.36
N PRO A 21 1.45 -3.89 -25.65
CA PRO A 21 0.07 -3.75 -26.05
C PRO A 21 -0.34 -2.27 -26.10
N ASP A 22 -1.28 -1.95 -26.99
CA ASP A 22 -1.85 -0.62 -27.13
C ASP A 22 -3.37 -0.72 -27.01
N PHE A 23 -3.91 -0.15 -25.93
CA PHE A 23 -5.33 -0.24 -25.63
C PHE A 23 -6.11 0.96 -26.19
N PRO A 24 -7.32 0.74 -26.73
CA PRO A 24 -8.13 1.82 -27.29
C PRO A 24 -8.54 2.88 -26.26
N THR A 25 -8.60 2.53 -24.98
CA THR A 25 -8.89 3.42 -23.85
C THR A 25 -7.67 4.17 -23.34
N GLY A 26 -6.46 3.89 -23.87
CA GLY A 26 -5.21 4.48 -23.38
C GLY A 26 -4.73 3.81 -22.09
N GLY A 27 -4.42 4.61 -21.09
CA GLY A 27 -3.88 4.17 -19.80
C GLY A 27 -2.38 3.93 -19.82
N ILE A 28 -1.85 3.54 -18.66
CA ILE A 28 -0.43 3.28 -18.41
C ILE A 28 -0.23 1.78 -18.22
N VAL A 29 0.54 1.17 -19.11
CA VAL A 29 0.94 -0.26 -19.01
C VAL A 29 2.27 -0.33 -18.26
N MET A 30 2.31 -1.04 -17.15
CA MET A 30 3.43 -1.10 -16.24
C MET A 30 4.12 -2.47 -16.27
N GLY A 31 5.45 -2.45 -16.17
CA GLY A 31 6.29 -3.64 -16.06
C GLY A 31 6.67 -4.25 -17.41
N ILE A 32 7.93 -4.04 -17.82
CA ILE A 32 8.42 -4.57 -19.10
C ILE A 32 8.54 -6.09 -19.10
N ASP A 33 8.78 -6.70 -17.95
CA ASP A 33 8.95 -8.15 -17.80
C ASP A 33 7.68 -8.92 -18.15
N GLY A 34 6.51 -8.40 -17.70
CA GLY A 34 5.21 -8.96 -18.05
C GLY A 34 4.92 -8.87 -19.56
N ILE A 35 5.33 -7.77 -20.19
CA ILE A 35 5.23 -7.59 -21.65
C ILE A 35 6.15 -8.55 -22.38
N HIS A 36 7.41 -8.67 -21.93
CA HIS A 36 8.39 -9.60 -22.52
C HIS A 36 7.88 -11.06 -22.42
N GLN A 37 7.36 -11.46 -21.26
CA GLN A 37 6.77 -12.77 -21.07
C GLN A 37 5.57 -13.00 -22.01
N ALA A 38 4.68 -12.00 -22.14
CA ALA A 38 3.52 -12.07 -23.04
C ALA A 38 3.97 -12.22 -24.51
N PHE A 39 4.99 -11.49 -24.95
CA PHE A 39 5.47 -11.54 -26.31
C PHE A 39 6.32 -12.77 -26.64
N SER A 40 7.03 -13.33 -25.66
CA SER A 40 7.83 -14.55 -25.85
C SER A 40 6.98 -15.83 -25.93
N SER A 41 5.94 -15.93 -25.10
CA SER A 41 5.13 -17.14 -24.94
C SER A 41 3.70 -17.03 -25.50
N GLY A 42 3.25 -15.81 -25.84
CA GLY A 42 1.85 -15.53 -26.17
C GLY A 42 0.93 -15.46 -24.96
N LYS A 43 1.47 -15.63 -23.73
CA LYS A 43 0.71 -15.58 -22.48
C LYS A 43 1.51 -14.83 -21.42
N GLY A 44 0.87 -13.91 -20.72
CA GLY A 44 1.52 -13.11 -19.69
C GLY A 44 0.50 -12.27 -18.92
N LYS A 45 1.01 -11.58 -17.88
CA LYS A 45 0.22 -10.68 -17.05
C LYS A 45 0.84 -9.30 -17.11
N VAL A 46 0.07 -8.31 -17.49
CA VAL A 46 0.47 -6.89 -17.47
C VAL A 46 -0.42 -6.11 -16.53
N ILE A 47 0.11 -5.05 -15.94
CA ILE A 47 -0.65 -4.14 -15.09
C ILE A 47 -1.04 -2.94 -15.94
N ILE A 48 -2.31 -2.56 -15.88
CA ILE A 48 -2.83 -1.35 -16.53
C ILE A 48 -3.33 -0.41 -15.46
N ARG A 49 -2.80 0.81 -15.45
CA ARG A 49 -3.17 1.88 -14.52
C ARG A 49 -3.88 3.00 -15.26
N SER A 50 -4.88 3.59 -14.64
CA SER A 50 -5.54 4.80 -15.08
C SER A 50 -4.54 5.95 -15.23
N LYS A 51 -4.78 6.85 -16.17
CA LYS A 51 -4.04 8.10 -16.25
C LYS A 51 -4.71 9.14 -15.38
N THR A 52 -3.98 9.61 -14.38
CA THR A 52 -4.47 10.57 -13.39
C THR A 52 -3.55 11.78 -13.31
N HIS A 53 -4.10 12.90 -12.84
CA HIS A 53 -3.31 14.05 -12.45
C HIS A 53 -3.97 14.77 -11.28
N PHE A 54 -3.17 15.48 -10.49
CA PHE A 54 -3.67 16.32 -9.41
C PHE A 54 -4.02 17.69 -9.94
N ALA A 55 -5.16 18.21 -9.49
CA ALA A 55 -5.61 19.56 -9.76
C ALA A 55 -5.97 20.25 -8.43
N LYS A 56 -5.82 21.55 -8.36
CA LYS A 56 -6.17 22.35 -7.19
C LYS A 56 -7.00 23.53 -7.61
N THR A 57 -8.20 23.65 -7.06
CA THR A 57 -9.00 24.86 -7.10
C THR A 57 -8.64 25.75 -5.90
N LYS A 58 -9.24 26.95 -5.79
CA LYS A 58 -8.94 27.87 -4.66
C LYS A 58 -9.20 27.23 -3.29
N THR A 59 -10.11 26.28 -3.20
CA THR A 59 -10.62 25.73 -1.92
C THR A 59 -10.58 24.20 -1.83
N ILE A 60 -10.30 23.47 -2.90
CA ILE A 60 -10.45 22.01 -2.96
C ILE A 60 -9.30 21.42 -3.78
N LYS A 61 -8.70 20.35 -3.29
CA LYS A 61 -7.79 19.49 -4.04
C LYS A 61 -8.58 18.44 -4.82
N GLN A 62 -8.07 18.03 -5.97
CA GLN A 62 -8.77 17.09 -6.85
C GLN A 62 -7.83 16.05 -7.41
N ILE A 63 -8.30 14.81 -7.49
CA ILE A 63 -7.72 13.79 -8.37
C ILE A 63 -8.60 13.72 -9.61
N VAL A 64 -8.00 13.96 -10.77
CA VAL A 64 -8.69 13.91 -12.07
C VAL A 64 -8.20 12.69 -12.84
N VAL A 65 -9.13 11.82 -13.23
CA VAL A 65 -8.88 10.64 -14.05
C VAL A 65 -9.30 10.93 -15.48
N THR A 66 -8.36 10.81 -16.42
CA THR A 66 -8.59 11.12 -17.85
C THR A 66 -8.63 9.88 -18.73
N GLU A 67 -8.04 8.78 -18.30
CA GLU A 67 -8.07 7.49 -18.99
C GLU A 67 -8.24 6.37 -17.95
N ILE A 68 -9.04 5.36 -18.26
CA ILE A 68 -9.26 4.18 -17.42
C ILE A 68 -8.74 2.93 -18.12
N PRO A 69 -8.39 1.87 -17.36
CA PRO A 69 -7.93 0.62 -17.94
C PRO A 69 -8.95 0.04 -18.91
N TYR A 70 -8.45 -0.69 -19.91
CA TYR A 70 -9.30 -1.42 -20.85
C TYR A 70 -10.18 -2.43 -20.11
N ASP A 71 -11.42 -2.60 -20.58
CA ASP A 71 -12.43 -3.50 -20.00
C ASP A 71 -13.01 -3.04 -18.65
N VAL A 72 -12.69 -1.82 -18.18
CA VAL A 72 -13.29 -1.24 -16.99
C VAL A 72 -14.53 -0.41 -17.35
N ILE A 73 -15.64 -0.71 -16.67
CA ILE A 73 -16.91 0.02 -16.85
C ILE A 73 -16.87 1.27 -15.97
N LYS A 74 -16.86 2.46 -16.62
CA LYS A 74 -16.77 3.77 -15.97
C LYS A 74 -17.78 3.96 -14.83
N SER A 75 -19.05 3.65 -15.06
CA SER A 75 -20.11 3.83 -14.05
C SER A 75 -19.91 2.95 -12.81
N SER A 76 -19.43 1.73 -13.01
CA SER A 76 -19.12 0.82 -11.90
C SER A 76 -17.91 1.30 -11.11
N LEU A 77 -16.89 1.85 -11.77
CA LEU A 77 -15.71 2.44 -11.13
C LEU A 77 -16.10 3.65 -10.29
N VAL A 78 -16.89 4.60 -10.83
CA VAL A 78 -17.36 5.77 -10.09
C VAL A 78 -18.17 5.36 -8.88
N LYS A 79 -19.09 4.39 -9.02
CA LYS A 79 -19.88 3.86 -7.91
C LYS A 79 -19.00 3.24 -6.84
N LYS A 80 -17.99 2.45 -7.19
CA LYS A 80 -17.06 1.82 -6.25
C LYS A 80 -16.23 2.85 -5.46
N ILE A 81 -15.81 3.94 -6.12
CA ILE A 81 -15.11 5.05 -5.45
C ILE A 81 -16.06 5.78 -4.49
N ASP A 82 -17.31 5.99 -4.89
CA ASP A 82 -18.32 6.64 -4.05
C ASP A 82 -18.70 5.78 -2.83
N GLU A 83 -18.78 4.46 -2.97
CA GLU A 83 -18.96 3.51 -1.85
C GLU A 83 -17.81 3.61 -0.84
N ILE A 84 -16.56 3.79 -1.29
CA ILE A 84 -15.41 4.02 -0.41
C ILE A 84 -15.59 5.31 0.39
N ARG A 85 -16.10 6.38 -0.25
CA ARG A 85 -16.42 7.66 0.40
C ARG A 85 -17.52 7.50 1.45
N ILE A 86 -18.64 6.87 1.09
CA ILE A 86 -19.81 6.67 1.98
C ILE A 86 -19.44 5.83 3.19
N ASN A 87 -18.70 4.73 2.98
CA ASN A 87 -18.26 3.81 4.03
C ASN A 87 -17.09 4.37 4.86
N LYS A 88 -16.57 5.55 4.51
CA LYS A 88 -15.39 6.15 5.15
C LYS A 88 -14.20 5.20 5.24
N SER A 89 -14.02 4.35 4.22
CA SER A 89 -12.90 3.39 4.17
C SER A 89 -11.53 4.08 4.10
N ILE A 90 -11.52 5.32 3.62
CA ILE A 90 -10.42 6.29 3.74
C ILE A 90 -11.04 7.66 3.99
N ASP A 91 -10.42 8.44 4.89
CA ASP A 91 -10.83 9.83 5.08
C ASP A 91 -10.33 10.73 3.95
N GLY A 92 -11.02 11.83 3.74
CA GLY A 92 -10.58 12.89 2.86
C GLY A 92 -11.26 12.97 1.49
N ILE A 93 -12.05 12.00 1.06
CA ILE A 93 -12.87 12.11 -0.16
C ILE A 93 -14.15 12.86 0.17
N LEU A 94 -14.36 14.01 -0.50
CA LEU A 94 -15.55 14.85 -0.32
C LEU A 94 -16.66 14.46 -1.30
N ASP A 95 -16.30 14.30 -2.58
CA ASP A 95 -17.26 14.01 -3.65
C ASP A 95 -16.58 13.28 -4.80
N VAL A 96 -17.39 12.56 -5.61
CA VAL A 96 -16.95 11.84 -6.81
C VAL A 96 -17.93 12.11 -7.92
N ARG A 97 -17.45 12.66 -9.04
CA ARG A 97 -18.29 13.06 -10.19
C ARG A 97 -17.75 12.54 -11.51
N ASP A 98 -18.66 12.17 -12.39
CA ASP A 98 -18.36 11.91 -13.79
C ASP A 98 -18.63 13.19 -14.60
N GLU A 99 -17.57 13.87 -15.02
CA GLU A 99 -17.60 15.07 -15.83
C GLU A 99 -17.20 14.78 -17.29
N SER A 100 -17.34 13.53 -17.73
CA SER A 100 -17.01 13.14 -19.11
C SER A 100 -17.92 13.85 -20.11
N ASP A 101 -17.33 14.38 -21.16
CA ASP A 101 -18.01 15.10 -22.24
C ASP A 101 -17.52 14.64 -23.63
N ARG A 102 -17.88 15.41 -24.67
CA ARG A 102 -17.40 15.17 -26.04
C ARG A 102 -15.88 15.27 -26.25
N ASN A 103 -15.15 15.88 -25.30
CA ASN A 103 -13.70 16.01 -25.34
C ASN A 103 -12.98 14.79 -24.75
N GLY A 104 -13.70 13.97 -24.00
CA GLY A 104 -13.15 12.73 -23.47
C GLY A 104 -13.68 12.33 -22.09
N LEU A 105 -13.07 11.30 -21.53
CA LEU A 105 -13.35 10.81 -20.19
C LEU A 105 -12.76 11.77 -19.16
N LYS A 106 -13.56 12.11 -18.14
CA LYS A 106 -13.12 12.91 -17.00
C LYS A 106 -13.90 12.50 -15.75
N ILE A 107 -13.23 11.82 -14.81
CA ILE A 107 -13.77 11.55 -13.47
C ILE A 107 -13.02 12.46 -12.50
N VAL A 108 -13.75 13.18 -11.66
CA VAL A 108 -13.20 14.11 -10.68
C VAL A 108 -13.52 13.62 -9.28
N ILE A 109 -12.49 13.51 -8.44
CA ILE A 109 -12.58 13.12 -7.04
C ILE A 109 -12.12 14.31 -6.22
N ASP A 110 -13.04 14.93 -5.48
CA ASP A 110 -12.76 16.07 -4.61
C ASP A 110 -12.22 15.61 -3.27
N LEU A 111 -11.14 16.25 -2.80
CA LEU A 111 -10.47 15.92 -1.57
C LEU A 111 -10.47 17.09 -0.58
N LYS A 112 -10.44 16.80 0.72
CA LYS A 112 -10.15 17.78 1.77
C LYS A 112 -8.76 18.38 1.58
N ASN A 113 -8.59 19.66 1.94
CA ASN A 113 -7.33 20.38 1.73
C ASN A 113 -6.16 19.86 2.58
N ASP A 114 -6.44 19.28 3.74
CA ASP A 114 -5.48 18.73 4.69
C ASP A 114 -5.00 17.32 4.32
N GLN A 115 -5.63 16.68 3.34
CA GLN A 115 -5.31 15.32 2.94
C GLN A 115 -4.11 15.24 1.98
N ASN A 116 -3.39 14.13 2.09
CA ASN A 116 -2.34 13.76 1.14
C ASN A 116 -2.97 13.11 -0.11
N GLU A 117 -2.93 13.81 -1.23
CA GLU A 117 -3.51 13.39 -2.51
C GLU A 117 -2.93 12.06 -2.99
N GLN A 118 -1.61 11.89 -2.81
CA GLN A 118 -0.91 10.68 -3.24
C GLN A 118 -1.34 9.45 -2.42
N LEU A 119 -1.57 9.61 -1.12
CA LEU A 119 -2.06 8.55 -0.25
C LEU A 119 -3.45 8.06 -0.70
N VAL A 120 -4.36 9.02 -0.95
CA VAL A 120 -5.72 8.70 -1.42
C VAL A 120 -5.65 8.01 -2.78
N LEU A 121 -4.83 8.51 -3.72
CA LEU A 121 -4.64 7.90 -5.03
C LEU A 121 -4.11 6.47 -4.89
N ASN A 122 -3.09 6.24 -4.08
CA ASN A 122 -2.51 4.92 -3.84
C ASN A 122 -3.56 3.94 -3.28
N TYR A 123 -4.39 4.41 -2.35
CA TYR A 123 -5.50 3.61 -1.82
C TYR A 123 -6.52 3.23 -2.91
N LEU A 124 -6.92 4.19 -3.73
CA LEU A 124 -7.86 3.96 -4.82
C LEU A 124 -7.29 3.03 -5.89
N LEU A 125 -6.01 3.16 -6.26
CA LEU A 125 -5.32 2.25 -7.19
C LEU A 125 -5.27 0.81 -6.68
N LYS A 126 -5.15 0.60 -5.37
CA LYS A 126 -5.10 -0.73 -4.75
C LYS A 126 -6.47 -1.37 -4.56
N ASN A 127 -7.50 -0.58 -4.30
CA ASN A 127 -8.82 -1.07 -3.88
C ASN A 127 -9.92 -0.88 -4.92
N THR A 128 -9.62 -0.28 -6.08
CA THR A 128 -10.58 -0.08 -7.18
C THR A 128 -9.98 -0.51 -8.52
N ASP A 129 -10.80 -0.45 -9.56
CA ASP A 129 -10.38 -0.80 -10.92
C ASP A 129 -9.63 0.36 -11.64
N LEU A 130 -9.17 1.37 -10.89
CA LEU A 130 -8.19 2.35 -11.39
C LEU A 130 -6.84 1.72 -11.76
N GLN A 131 -6.53 0.57 -11.17
CA GLN A 131 -5.43 -0.29 -11.59
C GLN A 131 -5.90 -1.74 -11.63
N ILE A 132 -5.68 -2.42 -12.76
CA ILE A 132 -6.05 -3.81 -12.95
C ILE A 132 -4.88 -4.64 -13.45
N SER A 133 -4.99 -5.94 -13.25
CA SER A 133 -4.14 -6.93 -13.90
C SER A 133 -4.83 -7.44 -15.15
N PHE A 134 -4.22 -7.22 -16.31
CA PHE A 134 -4.71 -7.72 -17.59
C PHE A 134 -3.95 -8.99 -17.99
N ASN A 135 -4.69 -10.08 -18.20
CA ASN A 135 -4.11 -11.33 -18.64
C ASN A 135 -4.01 -11.34 -20.16
N TYR A 136 -2.79 -11.27 -20.65
CA TYR A 136 -2.48 -11.34 -22.07
C TYR A 136 -2.53 -12.80 -22.50
N ASN A 137 -3.34 -13.09 -23.54
CA ASN A 137 -3.48 -14.43 -24.10
C ASN A 137 -3.69 -14.31 -25.62
N MET A 138 -2.63 -14.50 -26.39
CA MET A 138 -2.66 -14.33 -27.84
C MET A 138 -2.93 -15.67 -28.51
N ILE A 139 -4.23 -15.97 -28.71
CA ILE A 139 -4.69 -17.13 -29.47
C ILE A 139 -5.22 -16.65 -30.82
N ALA A 140 -4.72 -17.25 -31.90
CA ALA A 140 -5.21 -17.00 -33.25
C ALA A 140 -5.41 -18.30 -34.01
N ILE A 141 -6.17 -18.22 -35.10
CA ILE A 141 -6.37 -19.38 -36.00
C ILE A 141 -5.27 -19.38 -37.03
N VAL A 142 -4.39 -20.38 -36.96
CA VAL A 142 -3.33 -20.61 -37.92
C VAL A 142 -3.55 -21.98 -38.57
N HIS A 143 -3.55 -22.03 -39.89
CA HIS A 143 -3.83 -23.26 -40.66
C HIS A 143 -5.09 -24.00 -40.19
N LYS A 144 -6.18 -23.25 -39.93
CA LYS A 144 -7.51 -23.73 -39.48
C LYS A 144 -7.54 -24.28 -38.04
N SER A 145 -6.47 -24.12 -37.26
CA SER A 145 -6.41 -24.58 -35.87
C SER A 145 -6.13 -23.39 -34.92
N PRO A 146 -6.74 -23.34 -33.72
CA PRO A 146 -6.42 -22.33 -32.71
C PRO A 146 -5.04 -22.65 -32.13
N VAL A 147 -4.14 -21.66 -32.16
CA VAL A 147 -2.77 -21.78 -31.66
C VAL A 147 -2.45 -20.57 -30.80
N GLN A 148 -1.82 -20.79 -29.64
CA GLN A 148 -1.22 -19.72 -28.85
C GLN A 148 0.10 -19.31 -29.50
N LEU A 149 0.23 -18.03 -29.80
CA LEU A 149 1.33 -17.48 -30.59
C LEU A 149 2.19 -16.50 -29.78
N SER A 150 3.49 -16.62 -29.87
CA SER A 150 4.40 -15.54 -29.53
C SER A 150 4.28 -14.37 -30.53
N LEU A 151 4.86 -13.21 -30.21
CA LEU A 151 4.87 -12.08 -31.14
C LEU A 151 5.52 -12.45 -32.48
N ILE A 152 6.66 -13.15 -32.44
CA ILE A 152 7.35 -13.62 -33.64
C ILE A 152 6.45 -14.54 -34.45
N GLN A 153 5.89 -15.57 -33.82
CA GLN A 153 5.00 -16.53 -34.49
C GLN A 153 3.75 -15.86 -35.10
N ALA A 154 3.20 -14.86 -34.39
CA ALA A 154 2.04 -14.12 -34.92
C ALA A 154 2.40 -13.30 -36.16
N LEU A 155 3.58 -12.66 -36.16
CA LEU A 155 4.08 -11.92 -37.33
C LEU A 155 4.39 -12.86 -38.49
N ASP A 156 5.03 -14.00 -38.25
CA ASP A 156 5.36 -14.99 -39.27
C ASP A 156 4.08 -15.58 -39.89
N ALA A 157 3.12 -16.00 -39.09
CA ALA A 157 1.82 -16.51 -39.57
C ALA A 157 1.08 -15.47 -40.43
N PHE A 158 1.14 -14.19 -40.05
CA PHE A 158 0.55 -13.10 -40.84
C PHE A 158 1.31 -12.90 -42.16
N LEU A 159 2.64 -12.93 -42.16
CA LEU A 159 3.47 -12.76 -43.35
C LEU A 159 3.26 -13.93 -44.32
N ASP A 160 3.22 -15.16 -43.84
CA ASP A 160 2.95 -16.36 -44.65
C ASP A 160 1.59 -16.25 -45.34
N HIS A 161 0.56 -15.85 -44.61
CA HIS A 161 -0.76 -15.64 -45.19
C HIS A 161 -0.75 -14.52 -46.27
N ARG A 162 -0.09 -13.42 -45.99
CA ARG A 162 0.01 -12.31 -46.98
C ARG A 162 0.79 -12.70 -48.21
N GLU A 163 1.89 -13.45 -48.06
CA GLU A 163 2.64 -13.98 -49.19
C GLU A 163 1.77 -14.91 -50.06
N GLU A 164 1.00 -15.81 -49.45
CA GLU A 164 0.05 -16.68 -50.17
C GLU A 164 -1.02 -15.87 -50.93
N VAL A 165 -1.56 -14.82 -50.31
CA VAL A 165 -2.56 -13.94 -50.96
C VAL A 165 -1.97 -13.23 -52.15
N VAL A 166 -0.77 -12.64 -52.03
CA VAL A 166 -0.08 -11.97 -53.16
C VAL A 166 0.22 -12.97 -54.26
N LEU A 167 0.70 -14.17 -53.92
CA LEU A 167 1.01 -15.20 -54.88
C LEU A 167 -0.24 -15.64 -55.65
N ARG A 168 -1.36 -15.90 -54.97
CA ARG A 168 -2.63 -16.33 -55.61
C ARG A 168 -3.20 -15.21 -56.51
N ARG A 169 -3.19 -13.95 -56.02
CA ARG A 169 -3.60 -12.78 -56.82
C ARG A 169 -2.73 -12.65 -58.06
N SER A 170 -1.42 -12.69 -57.92
CA SER A 170 -0.47 -12.54 -59.03
C SER A 170 -0.59 -13.67 -60.06
N LYS A 171 -0.85 -14.93 -59.61
CA LYS A 171 -1.09 -16.07 -60.54
C LYS A 171 -2.40 -15.88 -61.32
N TYR A 172 -3.46 -15.39 -60.67
CA TYR A 172 -4.71 -15.12 -61.37
C TYR A 172 -4.56 -13.99 -62.40
N ASP A 173 -3.93 -12.89 -62.03
CA ASP A 173 -3.73 -11.77 -62.90
C ASP A 173 -2.78 -12.10 -64.04
N TRP A 174 -1.72 -12.88 -63.76
CA TRP A 174 -0.79 -13.39 -64.75
C TRP A 174 -1.48 -14.23 -65.82
N LYS A 175 -2.30 -15.19 -65.36
CA LYS A 175 -3.06 -16.05 -66.31
C LYS A 175 -3.97 -15.22 -67.17
N LYS A 176 -4.78 -14.35 -66.59
CA LYS A 176 -5.72 -13.45 -67.31
C LYS A 176 -5.00 -12.58 -68.34
N LYS A 177 -3.88 -11.98 -67.95
CA LYS A 177 -3.11 -11.09 -68.84
C LYS A 177 -2.31 -11.88 -69.90
N SER A 178 -1.76 -13.03 -69.55
CA SER A 178 -1.09 -13.91 -70.51
C SER A 178 -2.05 -14.47 -71.55
N ASP A 179 -3.28 -14.88 -71.14
CA ASP A 179 -4.30 -15.30 -72.10
C ASP A 179 -4.68 -14.15 -73.04
N ARG A 180 -4.78 -12.92 -72.54
CA ARG A 180 -5.06 -11.74 -73.38
C ARG A 180 -3.88 -11.40 -74.29
N GLN A 181 -2.64 -11.47 -73.80
CA GLN A 181 -1.41 -11.32 -74.59
C GLN A 181 -1.36 -12.30 -75.77
N HIS A 182 -1.61 -13.57 -75.46
CA HIS A 182 -1.66 -14.65 -76.46
C HIS A 182 -2.64 -14.35 -77.59
N ILE A 183 -3.85 -13.87 -77.23
CA ILE A 183 -4.87 -13.47 -78.25
C ILE A 183 -4.38 -12.29 -79.06
N LEU A 184 -3.79 -11.24 -78.45
CA LEU A 184 -3.28 -10.08 -79.15
C LEU A 184 -2.14 -10.42 -80.10
N GLU A 185 -1.23 -11.32 -79.72
CA GLU A 185 -0.17 -11.81 -80.59
C GLU A 185 -0.71 -12.48 -81.84
N GLY A 186 -1.79 -13.31 -81.67
CA GLY A 186 -2.51 -13.90 -82.80
C GLY A 186 -3.15 -12.89 -83.71
N LEU A 187 -3.84 -11.91 -83.11
CA LEU A 187 -4.49 -10.80 -83.88
C LEU A 187 -3.47 -9.98 -84.69
N ILE A 188 -2.36 -9.62 -84.07
CA ILE A 188 -1.28 -8.86 -84.77
C ILE A 188 -0.66 -9.67 -85.87
N LYS A 189 -0.41 -10.98 -85.63
CA LYS A 189 0.06 -11.90 -86.66
C LYS A 189 -0.94 -12.03 -87.81
N ALA A 190 -2.25 -12.13 -87.53
CA ALA A 190 -3.32 -12.18 -88.52
C ALA A 190 -3.38 -10.91 -89.38
N LEU A 191 -3.14 -9.75 -88.75
CA LEU A 191 -3.14 -8.44 -89.45
C LEU A 191 -1.92 -8.31 -90.41
N SER A 192 -0.80 -8.98 -90.12
CA SER A 192 0.34 -8.98 -91.02
C SER A 192 0.15 -9.82 -92.28
N VAL A 193 -0.84 -10.71 -92.30
CA VAL A 193 -1.20 -11.60 -93.45
C VAL A 193 -2.71 -11.45 -93.75
N LEU A 194 -3.24 -10.27 -93.64
CA LEU A 194 -4.67 -9.96 -93.63
C LEU A 194 -5.38 -10.44 -94.90
N ASP A 195 -4.80 -10.24 -96.07
CA ASP A 195 -5.46 -10.65 -97.33
C ASP A 195 -5.64 -12.16 -97.42
N GLU A 196 -4.68 -12.94 -96.96
CA GLU A 196 -4.80 -14.41 -96.89
C GLU A 196 -5.86 -14.84 -95.86
N VAL A 197 -5.90 -14.21 -94.68
CA VAL A 197 -6.89 -14.49 -93.64
C VAL A 197 -8.31 -14.22 -94.14
N ILE A 198 -8.54 -13.06 -94.79
CA ILE A 198 -9.83 -12.74 -95.40
C ILE A 198 -10.22 -13.74 -96.49
N HIS A 199 -9.28 -14.14 -97.32
CA HIS A 199 -9.53 -15.11 -98.41
C HIS A 199 -9.98 -16.46 -97.80
N ILE A 200 -9.29 -16.95 -96.76
CA ILE A 200 -9.63 -18.21 -96.09
C ILE A 200 -11.03 -18.12 -95.43
N ILE A 201 -11.35 -17.05 -94.71
CA ILE A 201 -12.64 -16.88 -94.05
C ILE A 201 -13.77 -16.88 -95.06
N ARG A 202 -13.62 -16.17 -96.18
CA ARG A 202 -14.61 -16.11 -97.25
C ARG A 202 -14.83 -17.45 -97.95
N LYS A 203 -13.82 -18.29 -98.06
CA LYS A 203 -13.88 -19.61 -98.67
C LYS A 203 -14.45 -20.69 -97.72
N SER A 204 -14.51 -20.46 -96.46
CA SER A 204 -14.99 -21.39 -95.45
C SER A 204 -16.51 -21.47 -95.43
N LYS A 205 -17.07 -22.65 -95.08
CA LYS A 205 -18.50 -22.94 -95.09
C LYS A 205 -19.24 -22.28 -93.90
N ASP A 206 -18.60 -22.25 -92.75
CA ASP A 206 -19.16 -21.68 -91.55
C ASP A 206 -18.04 -21.22 -90.58
N LYS A 207 -18.38 -20.65 -89.39
CA LYS A 207 -17.45 -20.16 -88.40
C LYS A 207 -16.49 -21.22 -87.91
N LYS A 208 -16.93 -22.47 -87.76
CA LYS A 208 -16.16 -23.57 -87.26
C LYS A 208 -15.10 -24.00 -88.28
N ASP A 209 -15.51 -24.13 -89.55
CA ASP A 209 -14.64 -24.41 -90.69
C ASP A 209 -13.58 -23.30 -90.87
N ALA A 210 -13.98 -22.05 -90.76
CA ALA A 210 -13.07 -20.90 -90.82
C ALA A 210 -11.98 -20.94 -89.73
N LYS A 211 -12.38 -21.29 -88.49
CA LYS A 211 -11.42 -21.47 -87.37
C LYS A 211 -10.41 -22.57 -87.68
N GLN A 212 -10.88 -23.74 -88.11
CA GLN A 212 -10.02 -24.87 -88.38
C GLN A 212 -9.05 -24.55 -89.49
N ASN A 213 -9.50 -23.97 -90.59
CA ASN A 213 -8.68 -23.58 -91.72
C ASN A 213 -7.58 -22.56 -91.35
N LEU A 214 -7.88 -21.62 -90.42
CA LEU A 214 -6.92 -20.68 -89.91
C LEU A 214 -5.88 -21.36 -88.98
N ILE A 215 -6.31 -22.31 -88.16
CA ILE A 215 -5.42 -23.12 -87.29
C ILE A 215 -4.46 -23.90 -88.17
N ASP A 216 -4.96 -24.62 -89.15
CA ASP A 216 -4.16 -25.52 -90.01
C ASP A 216 -3.16 -24.73 -90.88
N ARG A 217 -3.54 -23.55 -91.33
CA ARG A 217 -2.71 -22.74 -92.24
C ARG A 217 -1.62 -21.94 -91.57
N PHE A 218 -1.97 -21.28 -90.41
CA PHE A 218 -1.10 -20.32 -89.71
C PHE A 218 -0.60 -20.79 -88.37
N ALA A 219 -0.98 -22.00 -87.94
CA ALA A 219 -0.70 -22.52 -86.59
C ALA A 219 -1.19 -21.60 -85.45
N PHE A 220 -2.38 -20.99 -85.63
CA PHE A 220 -3.03 -20.26 -84.54
C PHE A 220 -3.59 -21.23 -83.52
N SER A 221 -3.63 -20.83 -82.29
CA SER A 221 -4.37 -21.56 -81.27
C SER A 221 -5.90 -21.39 -81.51
N GLU A 222 -6.71 -22.26 -80.93
CA GLU A 222 -8.18 -22.17 -81.00
C GLU A 222 -8.70 -20.84 -80.50
N ALA A 223 -8.12 -20.31 -79.37
CA ALA A 223 -8.48 -19.01 -78.84
C ALA A 223 -8.09 -17.84 -79.74
N GLN A 224 -6.95 -17.92 -80.42
CA GLN A 224 -6.55 -16.95 -81.43
C GLN A 224 -7.45 -16.99 -82.63
N ALA A 225 -7.75 -18.16 -83.19
CA ALA A 225 -8.62 -18.33 -84.34
C ALA A 225 -10.05 -17.85 -84.03
N GLU A 226 -10.60 -18.14 -82.89
CA GLU A 226 -11.88 -17.63 -82.43
C GLU A 226 -11.91 -16.08 -82.38
N ALA A 227 -10.85 -15.45 -81.82
CA ALA A 227 -10.71 -14.03 -81.72
C ALA A 227 -10.59 -13.37 -83.12
N ILE A 228 -9.87 -14.01 -84.06
CA ILE A 228 -9.70 -13.51 -85.43
C ILE A 228 -11.01 -13.57 -86.18
N VAL A 229 -11.72 -14.70 -86.16
CA VAL A 229 -13.00 -14.88 -86.87
C VAL A 229 -14.11 -13.94 -86.28
N SER A 230 -14.02 -13.64 -85.01
CA SER A 230 -14.99 -12.75 -84.33
C SER A 230 -14.59 -11.27 -84.36
N MET A 231 -13.48 -10.95 -85.02
CA MET A 231 -12.97 -9.59 -85.10
C MET A 231 -13.87 -8.74 -86.01
N ARG A 232 -14.19 -7.53 -85.56
CA ARG A 232 -15.01 -6.57 -86.34
C ARG A 232 -14.18 -5.89 -87.37
N LEU A 233 -14.70 -5.70 -88.61
CA LEU A 233 -13.97 -5.15 -89.73
C LEU A 233 -13.41 -3.73 -89.51
N TYR A 234 -14.04 -2.89 -88.68
CA TYR A 234 -13.56 -1.54 -88.40
C TYR A 234 -12.20 -1.55 -87.64
N ARG A 235 -11.89 -2.62 -86.91
CA ARG A 235 -10.60 -2.76 -86.19
C ARG A 235 -9.42 -3.07 -87.10
N LEU A 236 -9.61 -3.07 -88.37
CA LEU A 236 -8.53 -3.19 -89.36
C LEU A 236 -7.88 -1.87 -89.76
N THR A 237 -8.30 -0.76 -89.16
CA THR A 237 -7.74 0.57 -89.43
C THR A 237 -6.32 0.67 -88.87
N ASN A 238 -5.45 1.49 -89.48
CA ASN A 238 -4.06 1.69 -89.02
C ASN A 238 -3.98 2.20 -87.60
N THR A 239 -4.96 3.00 -87.15
CA THR A 239 -5.04 3.50 -85.79
C THR A 239 -5.28 2.36 -84.77
N ASP A 240 -6.25 1.49 -85.04
CA ASP A 240 -6.58 0.36 -84.20
C ASP A 240 -5.43 -0.65 -84.13
N VAL A 241 -4.70 -0.88 -85.20
CA VAL A 241 -3.48 -1.71 -85.24
C VAL A 241 -2.37 -1.17 -84.34
N LEU A 242 -2.17 0.16 -84.31
CA LEU A 242 -1.23 0.80 -83.42
C LEU A 242 -1.61 0.65 -81.95
N GLU A 243 -2.93 0.83 -81.65
CA GLU A 243 -3.47 0.59 -80.29
C GLU A 243 -3.23 -0.84 -79.82
N LEU A 244 -3.53 -1.87 -80.66
CA LEU A 244 -3.27 -3.27 -80.32
C LEU A 244 -1.79 -3.54 -80.05
N LYS A 245 -0.86 -2.95 -80.85
CA LYS A 245 0.56 -3.06 -80.62
C LYS A 245 1.01 -2.42 -79.30
N ASN A 246 0.44 -1.26 -78.95
CA ASN A 246 0.74 -0.59 -77.69
C ASN A 246 0.17 -1.37 -76.51
N GLU A 247 -1.08 -1.90 -76.61
CA GLU A 247 -1.67 -2.79 -75.62
C GLU A 247 -0.80 -4.03 -75.37
N LEU A 248 -0.33 -4.67 -76.48
CA LEU A 248 0.56 -5.81 -76.37
C LEU A 248 1.86 -5.48 -75.64
N LYS A 249 2.49 -4.32 -75.96
CA LYS A 249 3.72 -3.89 -75.32
C LYS A 249 3.56 -3.68 -73.80
N GLU A 250 2.47 -3.06 -73.38
CA GLU A 250 2.20 -2.85 -71.97
C GLU A 250 1.81 -4.16 -71.26
N LEU A 251 1.03 -5.04 -71.90
CA LEU A 251 0.73 -6.36 -71.38
C LEU A 251 1.98 -7.23 -71.20
N LYS A 252 2.94 -7.21 -72.14
CA LYS A 252 4.20 -7.95 -71.98
C LYS A 252 4.93 -7.52 -70.73
N LYS A 253 5.10 -6.23 -70.49
CA LYS A 253 5.74 -5.68 -69.28
C LYS A 253 5.03 -6.18 -67.99
N GLU A 254 3.69 -6.13 -68.00
CA GLU A 254 2.88 -6.56 -66.88
C GLU A 254 2.94 -8.09 -66.62
N VAL A 255 2.94 -8.91 -67.70
CA VAL A 255 3.06 -10.35 -67.61
C VAL A 255 4.45 -10.72 -67.08
N ASP A 256 5.52 -10.07 -67.55
CA ASP A 256 6.87 -10.28 -67.07
C ASP A 256 7.00 -9.87 -65.60
N ARG A 257 6.45 -8.72 -65.23
CA ARG A 257 6.40 -8.27 -63.83
C ARG A 257 5.68 -9.26 -62.93
N LEU A 258 4.50 -9.73 -63.32
CA LEU A 258 3.73 -10.71 -62.55
C LEU A 258 4.43 -12.06 -62.46
N HIS A 259 5.09 -12.49 -63.53
CA HIS A 259 5.91 -13.70 -63.53
C HIS A 259 7.09 -13.61 -62.55
N MET A 260 7.78 -12.46 -62.47
CA MET A 260 8.82 -12.22 -61.47
C MET A 260 8.28 -12.29 -60.04
N ILE A 261 7.08 -11.71 -59.77
CA ILE A 261 6.43 -11.80 -58.45
C ILE A 261 6.12 -13.26 -58.10
N ILE A 262 5.73 -14.09 -59.06
CA ILE A 262 5.37 -15.49 -58.85
C ILE A 262 6.62 -16.33 -58.58
N THR A 263 7.72 -16.08 -59.28
CA THR A 263 8.94 -16.92 -59.27
C THR A 263 9.97 -16.48 -58.22
N ASP A 264 10.11 -15.19 -57.96
CA ASP A 264 11.13 -14.64 -57.08
C ASP A 264 10.53 -14.15 -55.73
N LYS A 265 10.95 -14.77 -54.62
CA LYS A 265 10.56 -14.38 -53.28
C LYS A 265 10.95 -12.93 -52.92
N LYS A 266 12.13 -12.49 -53.34
CA LYS A 266 12.62 -11.12 -53.04
C LYS A 266 11.72 -10.07 -53.66
N VAL A 267 11.23 -10.33 -54.89
CA VAL A 267 10.30 -9.42 -55.57
C VAL A 267 8.93 -9.40 -54.86
N ARG A 268 8.46 -10.56 -54.39
CA ARG A 268 7.22 -10.63 -53.55
C ARG A 268 7.37 -9.83 -52.27
N ASP A 269 8.48 -9.97 -51.56
CA ASP A 269 8.76 -9.23 -50.33
C ASP A 269 8.76 -7.71 -50.57
N GLN A 270 9.30 -7.24 -51.69
CA GLN A 270 9.26 -5.84 -52.09
C GLN A 270 7.81 -5.35 -52.31
N VAL A 271 6.96 -6.18 -52.93
CA VAL A 271 5.52 -5.87 -53.10
C VAL A 271 4.85 -5.73 -51.75
N LEU A 272 5.08 -6.68 -50.84
CA LEU A 272 4.53 -6.64 -49.48
C LEU A 272 5.00 -5.39 -48.71
N ILE A 273 6.26 -5.05 -48.79
CA ILE A 273 6.82 -3.85 -48.15
C ILE A 273 6.15 -2.57 -48.69
N ALA A 274 5.94 -2.51 -50.04
CA ALA A 274 5.30 -1.37 -50.66
C ALA A 274 3.82 -1.22 -50.17
N GLU A 275 3.09 -2.32 -50.16
CA GLU A 275 1.69 -2.35 -49.66
C GLU A 275 1.61 -1.92 -48.18
N PHE A 276 2.52 -2.40 -47.32
CA PHE A 276 2.54 -2.03 -45.90
C PHE A 276 2.92 -0.55 -45.70
N LYS A 277 3.80 0.00 -46.52
CA LYS A 277 4.13 1.43 -46.48
C LYS A 277 2.94 2.29 -46.88
N GLU A 278 2.23 1.88 -47.93
CA GLU A 278 1.02 2.56 -48.40
C GLU A 278 -0.06 2.59 -47.31
N ILE A 279 -0.35 1.42 -46.65
CA ILE A 279 -1.31 1.34 -45.55
C ILE A 279 -0.90 2.26 -44.40
N ASN A 280 0.38 2.26 -44.03
CA ASN A 280 0.87 3.12 -42.95
C ASN A 280 0.76 4.61 -43.26
N THR A 281 0.83 4.98 -44.53
CA THR A 281 0.67 6.38 -44.98
C THR A 281 -0.80 6.78 -44.98
N LEU A 282 -1.68 5.89 -45.43
CA LEU A 282 -3.13 6.16 -45.52
C LEU A 282 -3.80 6.15 -44.15
N PHE A 283 -3.36 5.32 -43.22
CA PHE A 283 -3.98 5.10 -41.92
C PHE A 283 -2.98 5.23 -40.76
N PRO A 284 -2.34 6.41 -40.57
CA PRO A 284 -1.41 6.61 -39.48
C PRO A 284 -2.17 6.64 -38.16
N THR A 285 -1.83 5.75 -37.23
CA THR A 285 -2.39 5.72 -35.87
C THR A 285 -1.30 6.01 -34.85
N LYS A 286 -1.60 6.95 -33.93
CA LYS A 286 -0.71 7.23 -32.79
C LYS A 286 -1.02 6.25 -31.68
N ARG A 287 0.04 5.77 -31.00
CA ARG A 287 -0.09 4.96 -29.80
C ARG A 287 -0.81 5.75 -28.70
N ARG A 288 -1.77 5.13 -28.03
CA ARG A 288 -2.55 5.71 -26.93
C ARG A 288 -1.98 5.34 -25.57
N SER A 289 -1.68 4.05 -25.35
CA SER A 289 -1.18 3.57 -24.06
C SER A 289 0.27 3.98 -23.84
N ILE A 290 0.58 4.49 -22.65
CA ILE A 290 1.93 4.79 -22.20
C ILE A 290 2.51 3.52 -21.60
N ILE A 291 3.84 3.30 -21.77
CA ILE A 291 4.53 2.16 -21.17
C ILE A 291 5.54 2.68 -20.17
N GLU A 292 5.44 2.23 -18.94
CA GLU A 292 6.40 2.46 -17.86
C GLU A 292 7.20 1.18 -17.58
N LYS A 293 8.51 1.32 -17.42
CA LYS A 293 9.41 0.17 -17.29
C LYS A 293 9.26 -0.52 -15.95
N GLU A 294 9.09 0.24 -14.90
CA GLU A 294 9.02 -0.26 -13.53
C GLU A 294 7.56 -0.37 -13.05
N VAL A 295 7.32 -1.34 -12.20
CA VAL A 295 6.07 -1.43 -11.44
C VAL A 295 6.32 -0.77 -10.10
N GLU A 296 5.84 0.43 -9.89
CA GLU A 296 5.84 1.05 -8.56
C GLU A 296 4.99 0.22 -7.62
N GLU A 297 5.61 -0.33 -6.58
CA GLU A 297 4.89 -1.02 -5.51
C GLU A 297 4.10 0.01 -4.70
N ILE A 298 2.79 -0.16 -4.65
CA ILE A 298 1.91 0.73 -3.89
C ILE A 298 2.00 0.34 -2.42
N VAL A 299 2.87 1.02 -1.68
CA VAL A 299 2.95 0.92 -0.22
C VAL A 299 1.88 1.84 0.38
N ILE A 300 0.96 1.28 1.14
CA ILE A 300 -0.04 2.02 1.90
C ILE A 300 0.30 1.85 3.37
N ASP A 301 0.58 2.95 4.05
CA ASP A 301 0.66 2.97 5.51
C ASP A 301 -0.78 2.84 6.08
N PRO A 302 -1.10 1.73 6.78
CA PRO A 302 -2.44 1.55 7.34
C PRO A 302 -2.81 2.63 8.35
N LEU A 303 -1.85 3.20 9.08
CA LEU A 303 -2.07 4.25 10.07
C LEU A 303 -2.48 5.57 9.43
N ALA A 304 -1.95 5.87 8.25
CA ALA A 304 -2.30 7.08 7.52
C ALA A 304 -3.76 7.10 7.03
N MET A 305 -4.42 5.94 6.99
CA MET A 305 -5.82 5.80 6.58
C MET A 305 -6.82 6.05 7.72
N ILE A 306 -6.35 6.03 8.97
CA ILE A 306 -7.20 6.22 10.14
C ILE A 306 -7.45 7.73 10.32
N PRO A 307 -8.72 8.18 10.48
CA PRO A 307 -9.01 9.56 10.82
C PRO A 307 -8.25 9.98 12.07
N SER A 308 -7.57 11.14 12.03
CA SER A 308 -6.87 11.67 13.19
C SER A 308 -7.84 12.50 14.03
N GLU A 309 -8.31 11.94 15.13
CA GLU A 309 -9.23 12.60 16.05
C GLU A 309 -8.65 12.57 17.47
N GLN A 310 -8.81 13.67 18.22
CA GLN A 310 -8.49 13.70 19.65
C GLN A 310 -9.67 13.09 20.43
N VAL A 311 -9.36 12.17 21.32
CA VAL A 311 -10.32 11.43 22.13
C VAL A 311 -9.82 11.31 23.57
N MET A 312 -10.73 11.12 24.49
CA MET A 312 -10.40 10.68 25.86
C MET A 312 -10.42 9.17 25.93
N VAL A 313 -9.36 8.59 26.48
CA VAL A 313 -9.25 7.14 26.72
C VAL A 313 -9.23 6.90 28.22
N SER A 314 -9.90 5.85 28.68
CA SER A 314 -9.83 5.40 30.07
C SER A 314 -9.74 3.89 30.15
N ILE A 315 -9.04 3.40 31.18
CA ILE A 315 -8.91 1.99 31.50
C ILE A 315 -9.06 1.78 33.01
N SER A 316 -9.86 0.78 33.38
CA SER A 316 -10.06 0.41 34.78
C SER A 316 -9.18 -0.76 35.20
N GLN A 317 -9.09 -1.01 36.52
CA GLN A 317 -8.34 -2.10 37.09
C GLN A 317 -8.85 -3.48 36.65
N ASP A 318 -10.17 -3.62 36.50
CA ASP A 318 -10.81 -4.85 36.04
C ASP A 318 -10.70 -5.03 34.50
N GLY A 319 -10.05 -4.09 33.80
CA GLY A 319 -9.81 -4.20 32.37
C GLY A 319 -10.97 -3.69 31.49
N TYR A 320 -11.81 -2.77 31.98
CA TYR A 320 -12.78 -2.06 31.14
C TYR A 320 -12.12 -0.86 30.49
N VAL A 321 -12.16 -0.83 29.16
CA VAL A 321 -11.54 0.22 28.33
C VAL A 321 -12.58 0.86 27.43
N LYS A 322 -12.47 2.18 27.22
CA LYS A 322 -13.25 2.92 26.22
C LYS A 322 -12.50 4.12 25.70
N ARG A 323 -12.90 4.58 24.52
CA ARG A 323 -12.62 5.93 24.04
C ARG A 323 -13.90 6.75 24.03
N SER A 324 -13.78 8.04 24.28
CA SER A 324 -14.90 8.99 24.23
C SER A 324 -14.49 10.20 23.41
N SER A 325 -15.41 10.71 22.58
CA SER A 325 -15.13 11.96 21.85
C SER A 325 -14.93 13.11 22.84
N MET A 326 -14.07 14.08 22.48
CA MET A 326 -13.84 15.28 23.28
C MET A 326 -15.15 16.04 23.58
N ARG A 327 -16.12 15.97 22.63
CA ARG A 327 -17.45 16.53 22.84
C ARG A 327 -18.19 15.85 24.00
N SER A 328 -18.13 14.52 24.07
CA SER A 328 -18.77 13.75 25.15
C SER A 328 -18.12 14.01 26.51
N TYR A 329 -16.79 14.12 26.54
CA TYR A 329 -16.02 14.45 27.73
C TYR A 329 -16.34 15.85 28.24
N ASN A 330 -16.26 16.88 27.39
CA ASN A 330 -16.51 18.28 27.77
C ASN A 330 -17.98 18.56 28.16
N ALA A 331 -18.91 17.74 27.71
CA ALA A 331 -20.34 17.83 28.11
C ALA A 331 -20.61 17.15 29.44
N SER A 332 -19.68 16.40 30.01
CA SER A 332 -19.83 15.72 31.30
C SER A 332 -19.35 16.62 32.44
N THR A 333 -20.11 16.62 33.55
CA THR A 333 -19.69 17.20 34.81
C THR A 333 -18.83 16.25 35.64
N GLU A 334 -18.86 14.95 35.28
CA GLU A 334 -18.12 13.91 35.99
C GLU A 334 -16.66 13.93 35.56
N PRO A 335 -15.71 14.14 36.47
CA PRO A 335 -14.30 14.17 36.16
C PRO A 335 -13.74 12.77 35.88
N LEU A 336 -14.40 11.72 36.41
CA LEU A 336 -14.07 10.34 36.20
C LEU A 336 -14.87 9.72 35.06
N SER A 337 -14.22 8.82 34.35
CA SER A 337 -14.85 7.94 33.41
C SER A 337 -15.81 6.97 34.11
N GLY A 338 -17.01 6.72 33.55
CA GLY A 338 -17.94 5.74 34.10
C GLY A 338 -17.29 4.35 34.23
N HIS A 339 -17.45 3.74 35.40
CA HIS A 339 -16.89 2.45 35.79
C HIS A 339 -17.90 1.67 36.68
N LYS A 340 -17.62 0.44 37.04
CA LYS A 340 -18.42 -0.34 37.99
C LYS A 340 -18.16 0.13 39.40
N GLU A 341 -19.14 -0.05 40.31
CA GLU A 341 -19.06 0.40 41.73
C GLU A 341 -17.83 -0.15 42.48
N GLU A 342 -17.40 -1.38 42.19
CA GLU A 342 -16.26 -2.01 42.85
C GLU A 342 -14.94 -1.90 42.04
N ASP A 343 -14.96 -1.26 40.85
CA ASP A 343 -13.82 -1.12 39.99
C ASP A 343 -13.17 0.26 40.13
N ILE A 344 -11.91 0.38 39.78
CA ILE A 344 -11.12 1.60 39.91
C ILE A 344 -10.57 2.02 38.54
N ILE A 345 -10.69 3.30 38.19
CA ILE A 345 -10.00 3.82 36.99
C ILE A 345 -8.50 3.89 37.27
N VAL A 346 -7.73 3.05 36.62
CA VAL A 346 -6.26 3.03 36.74
C VAL A 346 -5.65 4.25 36.05
N SER A 347 -6.16 4.59 34.87
CA SER A 347 -5.60 5.67 34.07
C SER A 347 -6.64 6.22 33.08
N GLN A 348 -6.59 7.54 32.87
CA GLN A 348 -7.40 8.22 31.85
C GLN A 348 -6.63 9.43 31.29
N GLY A 349 -6.84 9.75 30.01
CA GLY A 349 -6.15 10.88 29.39
C GLY A 349 -6.51 11.10 27.92
N GLU A 350 -6.02 12.20 27.38
CA GLU A 350 -6.18 12.53 25.97
C GLU A 350 -5.25 11.71 25.09
N ALA A 351 -5.79 11.25 23.97
CA ALA A 351 -5.05 10.48 22.98
C ALA A 351 -5.53 10.77 21.56
N ASN A 352 -4.71 10.47 20.57
CA ASN A 352 -5.11 10.48 19.18
C ASN A 352 -5.56 9.08 18.74
N THR A 353 -6.54 9.00 17.86
CA THR A 353 -7.04 7.71 17.31
C THR A 353 -5.97 6.89 16.62
N ARG A 354 -4.88 7.51 16.16
CA ARG A 354 -3.72 6.85 15.52
C ARG A 354 -2.69 6.29 16.51
N GLU A 355 -2.83 6.64 17.79
CA GLU A 355 -1.95 6.15 18.86
C GLU A 355 -2.42 4.80 19.39
N THR A 356 -1.62 4.21 20.28
CA THR A 356 -1.83 2.89 20.85
C THR A 356 -1.90 2.97 22.37
N LEU A 357 -2.87 2.30 22.97
CA LEU A 357 -2.95 2.07 24.40
C LEU A 357 -2.12 0.85 24.77
N LEU A 358 -1.02 1.03 25.52
CA LEU A 358 -0.19 -0.02 26.10
C LEU A 358 -0.56 -0.17 27.59
N PHE A 359 -0.80 -1.39 28.08
CA PHE A 359 -1.14 -1.66 29.47
C PHE A 359 -0.38 -2.84 30.03
N PHE A 360 -0.23 -2.84 31.36
CA PHE A 360 0.47 -3.87 32.12
C PHE A 360 -0.44 -4.44 33.19
N THR A 361 -0.26 -5.74 33.51
CA THR A 361 -1.05 -6.46 34.50
C THR A 361 -0.26 -6.90 35.69
N ASP A 362 -0.90 -7.20 36.80
CA ASP A 362 -0.31 -7.71 38.03
C ASP A 362 0.36 -9.08 37.86
N ARG A 363 0.01 -9.84 36.81
CA ARG A 363 0.62 -11.13 36.46
C ARG A 363 1.95 -11.01 35.74
N GLY A 364 2.42 -9.79 35.46
CA GLY A 364 3.63 -9.54 34.70
C GLY A 364 3.45 -9.77 33.20
N THR A 365 2.24 -9.58 32.71
CA THR A 365 1.88 -9.57 31.30
C THR A 365 1.63 -8.14 30.83
N TYR A 366 1.57 -7.95 29.53
CA TYR A 366 1.21 -6.70 28.86
C TYR A 366 0.38 -6.97 27.63
N GLY A 367 -0.37 -5.98 27.24
CA GLY A 367 -1.07 -5.96 25.96
C GLY A 367 -1.11 -4.54 25.42
N TYR A 368 -1.44 -4.40 24.13
CA TYR A 368 -1.73 -3.10 23.55
C TYR A 368 -2.87 -3.17 22.54
N ILE A 369 -3.58 -2.06 22.40
CA ILE A 369 -4.71 -1.93 21.49
C ILE A 369 -4.58 -0.59 20.78
N PRO A 370 -4.60 -0.54 19.42
CA PRO A 370 -4.74 0.71 18.69
C PRO A 370 -6.01 1.45 19.09
N ILE A 371 -5.92 2.73 19.41
CA ILE A 371 -7.04 3.50 19.98
C ILE A 371 -8.26 3.54 19.05
N HIS A 372 -8.04 3.57 17.72
CA HIS A 372 -9.15 3.52 16.77
C HIS A 372 -9.98 2.22 16.84
N GLN A 373 -9.43 1.13 17.36
CA GLN A 373 -10.14 -0.15 17.54
C GLN A 373 -10.95 -0.20 18.84
N ILE A 374 -10.63 0.67 19.82
CA ILE A 374 -11.38 0.74 21.05
C ILE A 374 -12.78 1.31 20.76
N GLU A 375 -13.81 0.66 21.28
CA GLU A 375 -15.20 1.07 21.11
C GLU A 375 -15.44 2.49 21.64
N GLU A 376 -16.11 3.34 20.84
CA GLU A 376 -16.49 4.68 21.28
C GLU A 376 -17.76 4.61 22.13
N LYS A 377 -17.68 5.16 23.35
CA LYS A 377 -18.79 5.26 24.29
C LYS A 377 -18.86 6.65 24.90
N LYS A 378 -20.02 6.99 25.48
CA LYS A 378 -20.15 8.25 26.23
C LYS A 378 -19.26 8.20 27.47
N TRP A 379 -18.83 9.38 27.94
CA TRP A 379 -17.92 9.47 29.09
C TRP A 379 -18.48 8.80 30.36
N LYS A 380 -19.79 8.87 30.58
CA LYS A 380 -20.49 8.26 31.73
C LYS A 380 -20.76 6.76 31.60
N ASP A 381 -20.62 6.19 30.42
CA ASP A 381 -20.91 4.76 30.21
C ASP A 381 -19.75 3.90 30.71
N ILE A 382 -20.04 2.65 31.06
CA ILE A 382 -19.00 1.64 31.36
C ILE A 382 -18.29 1.25 30.07
N GLY A 383 -16.96 1.07 30.11
CA GLY A 383 -16.14 0.62 29.00
C GLY A 383 -16.48 -0.80 28.52
N THR A 384 -15.80 -1.24 27.50
CA THR A 384 -15.84 -2.62 27.00
C THR A 384 -14.67 -3.39 27.59
N HIS A 385 -14.90 -4.60 28.06
CA HIS A 385 -13.85 -5.40 28.69
C HIS A 385 -12.77 -5.82 27.66
N LEU A 386 -11.52 -5.82 28.07
CA LEU A 386 -10.34 -6.16 27.24
C LEU A 386 -10.44 -7.53 26.57
N SER A 387 -11.16 -8.49 27.16
CA SER A 387 -11.39 -9.82 26.55
C SER A 387 -12.11 -9.77 25.19
N ASN A 388 -12.74 -8.65 24.84
CA ASN A 388 -13.36 -8.46 23.53
C ASN A 388 -12.33 -8.13 22.44
N TYR A 389 -11.15 -7.68 22.82
CA TYR A 389 -10.08 -7.27 21.90
C TYR A 389 -8.93 -8.27 21.83
N LEU A 390 -8.58 -8.85 22.98
CA LEU A 390 -7.48 -9.82 23.08
C LEU A 390 -7.78 -10.84 24.18
N ARG A 391 -7.13 -11.99 24.10
CA ARG A 391 -7.28 -13.02 25.12
C ARG A 391 -6.48 -12.64 26.36
N ILE A 392 -7.19 -12.39 27.47
CA ILE A 392 -6.66 -12.07 28.79
C ILE A 392 -7.15 -13.11 29.80
N GLU A 393 -6.32 -13.44 30.82
CA GLU A 393 -6.72 -14.40 31.85
C GLU A 393 -7.76 -13.82 32.82
N ALA A 394 -8.57 -14.70 33.38
CA ALA A 394 -9.57 -14.28 34.36
C ALA A 394 -8.89 -13.77 35.65
N ASN A 395 -9.46 -12.72 36.27
CA ASN A 395 -8.97 -12.07 37.49
C ASN A 395 -7.59 -11.40 37.39
N GLU A 396 -7.11 -11.11 36.21
CA GLU A 396 -5.93 -10.27 36.00
C GLU A 396 -6.29 -8.80 36.24
N LYS A 397 -5.47 -8.06 36.95
CA LYS A 397 -5.68 -6.65 37.27
C LYS A 397 -4.74 -5.76 36.49
N ILE A 398 -5.27 -4.71 35.89
CA ILE A 398 -4.46 -3.68 35.23
C ILE A 398 -3.79 -2.83 36.29
N ILE A 399 -2.48 -2.58 36.15
CA ILE A 399 -1.68 -1.81 37.12
C ILE A 399 -1.12 -0.50 36.56
N SER A 400 -0.86 -0.45 35.26
CA SER A 400 -0.33 0.74 34.57
C SER A 400 -0.79 0.75 33.13
N ALA A 401 -1.00 1.95 32.56
CA ALA A 401 -1.33 2.12 31.15
C ALA A 401 -0.75 3.41 30.59
N TYR A 402 -0.38 3.40 29.30
CA TYR A 402 0.31 4.48 28.60
C TYR A 402 -0.24 4.66 27.19
N ILE A 403 -0.21 5.90 26.70
CA ILE A 403 -0.44 6.22 25.30
C ILE A 403 0.91 6.21 24.58
N VAL A 404 1.02 5.39 23.54
CA VAL A 404 2.22 5.20 22.73
C VAL A 404 1.94 5.66 21.31
N ASP A 405 2.75 6.57 20.80
CA ASP A 405 2.74 7.00 19.40
C ASP A 405 3.53 6.01 18.54
N VAL A 406 4.78 5.72 18.94
CA VAL A 406 5.70 4.77 18.30
C VAL A 406 6.45 4.00 19.38
N PHE A 407 6.70 2.72 19.17
CA PHE A 407 7.51 1.90 20.06
C PHE A 407 9.00 2.20 19.87
N ARG A 408 9.53 3.12 20.66
CA ARG A 408 10.87 3.71 20.53
C ARG A 408 11.95 2.88 21.16
N GLU A 409 13.16 2.98 20.61
CA GLU A 409 14.37 2.36 21.18
C GLU A 409 15.01 3.22 22.28
N ASP A 410 14.72 4.52 22.31
CA ASP A 410 15.26 5.52 23.24
C ASP A 410 14.41 5.69 24.51
N VAL A 411 13.48 4.80 24.77
CA VAL A 411 12.60 4.80 25.95
C VAL A 411 12.69 3.46 26.66
N GLN A 412 12.78 3.48 27.97
CA GLN A 412 12.84 2.29 28.82
C GLN A 412 11.59 2.16 29.69
N ILE A 413 11.12 0.94 29.88
CA ILE A 413 10.07 0.61 30.85
C ILE A 413 10.72 -0.12 32.03
N VAL A 414 10.57 0.45 33.21
CA VAL A 414 11.04 -0.12 34.48
C VAL A 414 9.86 -0.77 35.19
N MET A 415 10.04 -2.02 35.60
CA MET A 415 8.97 -2.83 36.20
C MET A 415 9.44 -3.37 37.56
N ALA A 416 8.58 -3.35 38.56
CA ALA A 416 8.90 -3.87 39.87
C ALA A 416 7.79 -4.76 40.44
N THR A 417 8.20 -5.86 41.13
CA THR A 417 7.26 -6.80 41.76
C THR A 417 7.15 -6.57 43.27
N ARG A 418 6.06 -7.03 43.83
CA ARG A 418 5.78 -7.02 45.27
C ARG A 418 6.91 -7.66 46.10
N SER A 419 7.50 -8.73 45.61
CA SER A 419 8.67 -9.37 46.23
C SER A 419 9.98 -8.59 46.07
N GLY A 420 9.95 -7.41 45.44
CA GLY A 420 11.10 -6.51 45.28
C GLY A 420 12.07 -6.90 44.17
N PHE A 421 11.64 -7.64 43.15
CA PHE A 421 12.38 -7.79 41.91
C PHE A 421 12.12 -6.61 41.01
N ILE A 422 13.16 -6.13 40.34
CA ILE A 422 13.08 -5.00 39.44
C ILE A 422 13.85 -5.28 38.14
N LYS A 423 13.36 -4.75 37.03
CA LYS A 423 14.02 -4.81 35.72
C LYS A 423 13.68 -3.63 34.86
N ARG A 424 14.50 -3.38 33.86
CA ARG A 424 14.18 -2.45 32.77
C ARG A 424 14.26 -3.13 31.42
N SER A 425 13.43 -2.70 30.49
CA SER A 425 13.37 -3.20 29.11
C SER A 425 13.09 -2.06 28.16
N CYS A 426 13.71 -2.09 26.98
CA CYS A 426 13.46 -1.12 25.94
C CYS A 426 12.00 -1.18 25.46
N LEU A 427 11.36 -0.03 25.20
CA LEU A 427 9.97 0.05 24.76
C LEU A 427 9.76 -0.64 23.40
N SER A 428 10.73 -0.56 22.48
CA SER A 428 10.66 -1.26 21.18
C SER A 428 10.49 -2.79 21.31
N SER A 429 10.96 -3.36 22.43
CA SER A 429 10.80 -4.79 22.69
C SER A 429 9.36 -5.23 22.93
N PHE A 430 8.45 -4.30 23.21
CA PHE A 430 7.04 -4.58 23.45
C PHE A 430 6.20 -4.62 22.15
N GLU A 431 6.75 -4.16 21.04
CA GLU A 431 6.09 -4.24 19.74
C GLU A 431 6.11 -5.67 19.20
N VAL A 432 4.96 -6.16 18.78
CA VAL A 432 4.80 -7.48 18.14
C VAL A 432 3.93 -7.36 16.91
N ASN A 433 4.15 -8.22 15.92
CA ASN A 433 3.43 -8.20 14.65
C ASN A 433 1.91 -8.42 14.78
N ARG A 434 1.48 -9.15 15.81
CA ARG A 434 0.06 -9.42 16.10
C ARG A 434 -0.16 -9.50 17.60
N MET A 435 -1.06 -8.66 18.09
CA MET A 435 -1.52 -8.69 19.46
C MET A 435 -2.93 -9.31 19.51
N ASN A 436 -3.02 -10.61 19.79
CA ASN A 436 -4.29 -11.33 19.99
C ASN A 436 -4.44 -11.93 21.39
N LYS A 437 -3.41 -11.80 22.21
CA LYS A 437 -3.37 -12.19 23.62
C LYS A 437 -2.31 -11.35 24.32
N GLU A 438 -2.43 -11.26 25.66
CA GLU A 438 -1.37 -10.67 26.48
C GLU A 438 -0.05 -11.45 26.36
N MET A 439 1.04 -10.75 26.51
CA MET A 439 2.40 -11.26 26.41
C MET A 439 3.15 -11.05 27.73
N VAL A 440 4.04 -11.98 28.07
CA VAL A 440 4.82 -11.86 29.31
C VAL A 440 5.89 -10.77 29.15
N CYS A 441 5.81 -9.73 29.99
CA CYS A 441 6.84 -8.68 30.10
C CYS A 441 7.85 -8.98 31.19
N MET A 442 7.41 -9.56 32.32
CA MET A 442 8.26 -9.95 33.44
C MET A 442 7.80 -11.28 34.02
N LYS A 443 8.74 -12.20 34.26
CA LYS A 443 8.39 -13.49 34.91
C LYS A 443 8.14 -13.28 36.38
N VAL A 444 6.89 -13.34 36.80
CA VAL A 444 6.42 -13.18 38.17
C VAL A 444 6.15 -14.54 38.78
N GLY A 445 6.50 -14.74 40.05
CA GLY A 445 6.23 -15.98 40.78
C GLY A 445 4.74 -16.14 41.14
N SER A 446 4.28 -17.35 41.45
CA SER A 446 2.86 -17.64 41.74
C SER A 446 2.29 -16.87 42.95
N GLU A 447 3.12 -16.51 43.92
CA GLU A 447 2.75 -15.73 45.12
C GLU A 447 3.18 -14.27 45.04
N ASP A 448 3.78 -13.84 43.92
CA ASP A 448 4.25 -12.48 43.66
C ASP A 448 3.28 -11.77 42.72
N ALA A 449 3.42 -10.45 42.59
CA ALA A 449 2.66 -9.65 41.66
C ALA A 449 3.51 -8.49 41.14
N LEU A 450 3.35 -8.13 39.89
CA LEU A 450 3.86 -6.87 39.38
C LEU A 450 3.04 -5.75 40.00
N ILE A 451 3.68 -4.75 40.61
CA ILE A 451 2.96 -3.68 41.31
C ILE A 451 2.90 -2.40 40.51
N GLN A 452 3.90 -2.18 39.63
CA GLN A 452 4.02 -0.95 38.88
C GLN A 452 4.95 -1.14 37.70
N ALA A 453 4.65 -0.44 36.61
CA ALA A 453 5.55 -0.21 35.47
C ALA A 453 5.67 1.29 35.29
N GLU A 454 6.89 1.83 35.08
CA GLU A 454 7.18 3.26 34.94
C GLU A 454 8.06 3.49 33.71
N ILE A 455 7.93 4.69 33.10
CA ILE A 455 8.72 5.10 31.94
C ILE A 455 9.98 5.80 32.41
N SER A 456 11.10 5.50 31.79
CA SER A 456 12.34 6.25 31.92
C SER A 456 12.85 6.71 30.58
N TYR A 457 13.33 7.95 30.54
CA TYR A 457 13.88 8.61 29.35
C TYR A 457 15.39 8.85 29.43
N SER A 458 16.02 8.56 30.60
CA SER A 458 17.40 8.94 30.82
C SER A 458 18.14 7.97 31.75
N ASP A 459 19.45 7.85 31.58
CA ASP A 459 20.35 7.11 32.45
C ASP A 459 20.68 7.85 33.77
N VAL A 460 20.29 9.11 33.88
CA VAL A 460 20.45 9.89 35.14
C VAL A 460 19.31 9.71 36.11
N ASP A 461 18.24 8.98 35.72
CA ASP A 461 17.12 8.70 36.61
C ASP A 461 17.57 7.99 37.87
N GLN A 462 17.03 8.42 39.02
CA GLN A 462 17.17 7.77 40.31
C GLN A 462 15.93 6.94 40.58
N VAL A 463 16.16 5.74 41.10
CA VAL A 463 15.12 4.78 41.50
C VAL A 463 14.87 4.93 42.99
N TYR A 464 13.64 5.24 43.36
CA TYR A 464 13.20 5.34 44.75
C TYR A 464 12.27 4.18 45.05
N LEU A 465 12.61 3.35 46.01
CA LEU A 465 11.81 2.22 46.43
C LEU A 465 11.28 2.46 47.83
N ALA A 466 10.01 2.13 48.06
CA ALA A 466 9.42 2.19 49.39
C ALA A 466 8.71 0.88 49.74
N SER A 467 9.09 0.28 50.90
CA SER A 467 8.43 -0.91 51.39
C SER A 467 7.14 -0.61 52.16
N LEU A 468 6.25 -1.59 52.24
CA LEU A 468 4.97 -1.45 52.98
C LEU A 468 5.16 -1.02 54.44
N GLN A 469 6.22 -1.54 55.09
CA GLN A 469 6.56 -1.22 56.49
C GLN A 469 7.38 0.08 56.63
N GLY A 470 7.62 0.81 55.56
CA GLY A 470 8.21 2.15 55.59
C GLY A 470 9.73 2.21 55.46
N PHE A 471 10.39 1.29 54.80
CA PHE A 471 11.81 1.40 54.44
C PHE A 471 11.96 1.99 53.04
N GLY A 472 12.84 2.98 52.89
CA GLY A 472 13.15 3.65 51.65
C GLY A 472 14.58 3.42 51.19
N LEU A 473 14.77 3.13 49.91
CA LEU A 473 16.06 2.91 49.26
C LEU A 473 16.13 3.73 47.97
N GLN A 474 17.32 4.30 47.70
CA GLN A 474 17.60 5.05 46.46
C GLN A 474 18.88 4.51 45.82
N TYR A 475 18.88 4.37 44.49
CA TYR A 475 20.05 4.07 43.66
C TYR A 475 19.85 4.52 42.21
N SER A 476 20.94 4.50 41.43
CA SER A 476 20.86 4.85 40.00
C SER A 476 20.12 3.80 39.19
N ILE A 477 19.36 4.23 38.18
CA ILE A 477 18.72 3.33 37.21
C ILE A 477 19.75 2.44 36.48
N LEU A 478 20.99 2.89 36.34
CA LEU A 478 22.07 2.11 35.73
C LEU A 478 22.43 0.85 36.53
N ASP A 479 22.11 0.81 37.84
CA ASP A 479 22.26 -0.40 38.62
C ASP A 479 21.27 -1.51 38.23
N ILE A 480 20.22 -1.18 37.48
CA ILE A 480 19.25 -2.15 36.95
C ILE A 480 19.70 -2.55 35.55
N PRO A 481 20.05 -3.85 35.32
CA PRO A 481 20.44 -4.29 33.99
C PRO A 481 19.26 -4.20 33.02
N GLU A 482 19.53 -3.74 31.79
CA GLU A 482 18.58 -3.87 30.71
C GLU A 482 18.47 -5.34 30.33
N THR A 483 17.24 -5.83 30.25
CA THR A 483 16.96 -7.24 29.94
C THR A 483 15.77 -7.36 28.99
N GLY A 484 15.81 -8.37 28.14
CA GLY A 484 14.67 -8.70 27.26
C GLY A 484 13.42 -9.11 28.06
N LEU A 485 12.28 -9.17 27.38
CA LEU A 485 11.03 -9.64 27.97
C LEU A 485 11.16 -11.09 28.48
N LYS A 486 10.21 -11.53 29.33
CA LYS A 486 10.15 -12.89 29.92
C LYS A 486 11.28 -13.23 30.93
N THR A 487 12.07 -12.25 31.35
CA THR A 487 13.06 -12.45 32.44
C THR A 487 12.45 -12.04 33.78
N LYS A 488 13.00 -12.59 34.87
CA LYS A 488 12.55 -12.27 36.25
C LYS A 488 13.08 -10.92 36.76
N GLY A 489 14.15 -10.38 36.14
CA GLY A 489 14.86 -9.22 36.67
C GLY A 489 15.79 -9.55 37.83
N VAL A 490 16.19 -8.53 38.57
CA VAL A 490 17.15 -8.59 39.65
C VAL A 490 16.52 -8.17 40.98
N LYS A 491 17.09 -8.56 42.11
CA LYS A 491 16.61 -8.09 43.40
C LYS A 491 16.93 -6.61 43.57
N GLY A 492 15.88 -5.78 43.74
CA GLY A 492 15.98 -4.32 43.88
C GLY A 492 16.12 -3.85 45.32
N ILE A 493 15.45 -4.53 46.29
CA ILE A 493 15.43 -4.19 47.69
C ILE A 493 15.39 -5.47 48.55
N ASN A 494 16.05 -5.44 49.73
CA ASN A 494 15.95 -6.48 50.73
C ASN A 494 14.94 -6.09 51.81
N PHE A 495 14.07 -7.02 52.18
CA PHE A 495 13.00 -6.78 53.16
C PHE A 495 13.36 -7.25 54.57
N ALA A 496 12.72 -6.59 55.57
CA ALA A 496 12.53 -7.17 56.89
C ALA A 496 11.56 -8.37 56.80
N SER A 497 11.46 -9.16 57.89
CA SER A 497 10.48 -10.24 57.95
C SER A 497 9.05 -9.69 57.69
N GLN A 498 8.28 -10.35 56.84
CA GLN A 498 6.89 -10.02 56.50
C GLN A 498 6.70 -8.62 55.84
N ASP A 499 7.71 -8.07 55.20
CA ASP A 499 7.62 -6.82 54.45
C ASP A 499 7.62 -7.10 52.95
N GLN A 500 7.13 -6.13 52.16
CA GLN A 500 7.02 -6.22 50.72
C GLN A 500 7.19 -4.81 50.08
N LEU A 501 7.50 -4.77 48.79
CA LEU A 501 7.53 -3.51 48.07
C LEU A 501 6.10 -2.95 47.93
N ALA A 502 5.91 -1.68 48.29
CA ALA A 502 4.64 -1.00 48.18
C ALA A 502 4.60 -0.06 46.97
N ALA A 503 5.72 0.63 46.73
CA ALA A 503 5.83 1.60 45.64
C ALA A 503 7.27 1.73 45.14
N PHE A 504 7.38 2.15 43.88
CA PHE A 504 8.62 2.73 43.37
C PHE A 504 8.34 3.97 42.51
N ALA A 505 9.30 4.83 42.39
CA ALA A 505 9.23 6.02 41.57
C ALA A 505 10.54 6.28 40.87
N LEU A 506 10.51 6.95 39.74
CA LEU A 506 11.67 7.37 38.96
C LEU A 506 11.69 8.89 38.85
N SER A 507 12.83 9.50 39.07
CA SER A 507 13.05 10.91 38.76
C SER A 507 14.53 11.23 38.64
N PRO A 508 14.92 12.03 37.65
CA PRO A 508 16.32 12.51 37.55
C PRO A 508 16.64 13.66 38.51
N ILE A 509 15.63 14.42 38.93
CA ILE A 509 15.81 15.72 39.63
C ILE A 509 14.93 15.86 40.87
N ALA A 510 14.18 14.84 41.28
CA ALA A 510 13.30 14.98 42.47
C ALA A 510 14.09 15.41 43.67
N GLN A 511 13.62 16.46 44.36
CA GLN A 511 14.17 16.93 45.64
C GLN A 511 13.34 16.40 46.81
N GLN A 512 12.08 16.13 46.60
CA GLN A 512 11.15 15.69 47.62
C GLN A 512 10.13 14.69 47.06
N TRP A 513 9.63 13.80 47.93
CA TRP A 513 8.54 12.89 47.68
C TRP A 513 7.46 13.04 48.75
N ILE A 514 6.18 12.93 48.37
CA ILE A 514 5.09 12.69 49.31
C ILE A 514 5.01 11.19 49.54
N VAL A 515 5.32 10.76 50.75
CA VAL A 515 5.10 9.40 51.19
C VAL A 515 3.65 9.31 51.65
N PHE A 516 2.85 8.60 50.88
CA PHE A 516 1.45 8.41 51.16
C PHE A 516 1.18 7.05 51.82
N LEU A 517 0.47 7.07 52.94
CA LEU A 517 0.19 5.90 53.73
C LEU A 517 -1.36 5.66 53.76
N LYS A 518 -1.78 4.48 54.23
CA LYS A 518 -3.17 4.18 54.45
C LYS A 518 -3.88 5.24 55.31
N GLU A 519 -5.20 5.34 55.14
CA GLU A 519 -6.08 6.23 55.92
C GLU A 519 -5.80 7.73 55.76
N GLY A 520 -5.26 8.13 54.59
CA GLY A 520 -4.98 9.54 54.31
C GLY A 520 -3.74 10.11 55.01
N LYS A 521 -2.99 9.28 55.71
CA LYS A 521 -1.73 9.68 56.33
C LYS A 521 -0.69 10.00 55.29
N MET A 522 -0.02 11.15 55.42
CA MET A 522 1.02 11.55 54.47
C MET A 522 2.06 12.45 55.07
N LYS A 523 3.20 12.51 54.44
CA LYS A 523 4.26 13.46 54.73
C LYS A 523 5.11 13.73 53.50
N ARG A 524 5.64 14.95 53.35
CA ARG A 524 6.59 15.32 52.34
C ARG A 524 8.02 15.20 52.90
N MET A 525 8.92 14.59 52.16
CA MET A 525 10.26 14.26 52.60
C MET A 525 11.29 14.65 51.53
N HIS A 526 12.48 15.10 51.99
CA HIS A 526 13.61 15.21 51.09
C HIS A 526 14.12 13.82 50.64
N VAL A 527 14.62 13.74 49.40
CA VAL A 527 15.18 12.53 48.84
C VAL A 527 16.39 12.00 49.63
N ASP A 528 17.11 12.88 50.33
CA ASP A 528 18.26 12.50 51.18
C ASP A 528 17.88 11.65 52.40
N GLU A 529 16.63 11.56 52.75
CA GLU A 529 16.10 10.66 53.77
C GLU A 529 16.01 9.19 53.30
N PHE A 530 16.04 8.95 51.99
CA PHE A 530 16.18 7.63 51.46
C PHE A 530 17.62 7.14 51.56
N ALA A 531 17.82 5.88 51.93
CA ALA A 531 19.18 5.32 51.97
C ALA A 531 19.77 5.30 50.57
N LYS A 532 20.90 5.99 50.36
CA LYS A 532 21.69 5.89 49.13
C LYS A 532 22.62 4.67 49.23
N ALA A 533 22.26 3.56 48.63
CA ALA A 533 23.06 2.31 48.66
C ALA A 533 22.86 1.52 47.39
N SER A 534 23.89 0.75 46.99
CA SER A 534 23.75 -0.18 45.89
C SER A 534 22.73 -1.28 46.22
N ARG A 535 22.00 -1.73 45.20
CA ARG A 535 21.04 -2.83 45.31
C ARG A 535 21.75 -4.18 45.51
N PRO A 536 21.15 -5.15 46.22
CA PRO A 536 19.99 -4.97 47.06
C PRO A 536 20.37 -4.55 48.47
N ALA A 537 19.79 -3.48 48.97
CA ALA A 537 19.94 -3.04 50.36
C ALA A 537 18.54 -2.98 51.04
N LYS A 538 18.50 -2.91 52.38
CA LYS A 538 17.25 -2.81 53.13
C LYS A 538 16.63 -1.40 53.11
N GLY A 539 17.47 -0.37 52.98
CA GLY A 539 17.03 1.01 53.10
C GLY A 539 16.87 1.54 54.54
N ASN A 540 16.53 2.82 54.68
CA ASN A 540 16.27 3.50 55.95
C ASN A 540 14.77 3.57 56.21
N ARG A 541 14.38 3.68 57.48
CA ARG A 541 12.98 4.01 57.80
C ARG A 541 12.63 5.44 57.37
N LEU A 542 11.49 5.60 56.67
CA LEU A 542 10.99 6.87 56.18
C LEU A 542 10.08 7.59 57.20
N TYR A 543 9.60 6.93 58.23
CA TYR A 543 8.79 7.52 59.31
C TYR A 543 8.89 6.73 60.59
N LYS A 544 8.62 7.41 61.71
CA LYS A 544 8.55 6.80 63.02
C LYS A 544 7.22 6.06 63.18
N ALA A 545 7.28 4.72 63.24
CA ALA A 545 6.09 3.92 63.43
C ALA A 545 5.52 4.07 64.84
N ILE A 546 4.19 4.19 64.94
CA ILE A 546 3.43 4.23 66.18
C ILE A 546 2.97 2.79 66.46
N LYS A 547 3.23 2.26 67.67
CA LYS A 547 2.92 0.85 68.01
C LYS A 547 1.44 0.49 67.85
N SER A 548 0.53 1.43 68.19
CA SER A 548 -0.91 1.25 68.08
C SER A 548 -1.44 1.34 66.66
N ASN A 549 -0.72 2.02 65.75
CA ASN A 549 -1.04 2.15 64.35
C ASN A 549 0.24 2.32 63.54
N PRO A 550 0.91 1.22 63.10
CA PRO A 550 2.24 1.25 62.53
C PRO A 550 2.35 2.03 61.19
N GLY A 551 1.22 2.31 60.54
CA GLY A 551 1.18 2.91 59.21
C GLY A 551 1.68 1.91 58.13
N HIS A 552 1.15 2.01 56.93
CA HIS A 552 1.59 1.23 55.77
C HIS A 552 1.67 2.16 54.57
N ILE A 553 2.80 2.18 53.89
CA ILE A 553 2.99 2.96 52.67
C ILE A 553 2.14 2.34 51.56
N LEU A 554 1.47 3.18 50.81
CA LEU A 554 0.71 2.81 49.62
C LEU A 554 1.44 3.23 48.34
N THR A 555 1.94 4.47 48.30
CA THR A 555 2.62 4.99 47.12
C THR A 555 3.56 6.17 47.44
N LEU A 556 4.39 6.51 46.48
CA LEU A 556 5.20 7.73 46.44
C LEU A 556 4.62 8.67 45.40
N LEU A 557 4.36 9.92 45.78
CA LEU A 557 3.80 10.94 44.91
C LEU A 557 4.82 12.04 44.63
N ASP A 558 4.88 12.48 43.39
CA ASP A 558 5.72 13.58 42.95
C ASP A 558 5.27 14.89 43.57
N CYS A 559 6.19 15.69 44.10
CA CYS A 559 5.91 17.01 44.69
C CYS A 559 5.79 18.15 43.66
N GLU A 560 6.17 17.91 42.41
CA GLU A 560 6.07 18.91 41.33
C GLU A 560 4.65 19.02 40.76
N LYS A 561 3.76 18.12 41.11
CA LYS A 561 2.38 18.05 40.60
C LYS A 561 1.36 17.99 41.72
N ASP A 562 0.19 18.54 41.48
CA ASP A 562 -0.98 18.32 42.31
C ASP A 562 -1.58 16.94 41.97
N HIS A 563 -2.01 16.23 42.99
CA HIS A 563 -2.60 14.89 42.86
C HIS A 563 -4.10 14.94 43.16
N ILE A 564 -4.88 14.18 42.41
CA ILE A 564 -6.31 14.11 42.57
C ILE A 564 -6.64 12.84 43.33
N LEU A 565 -7.30 13.01 44.47
CA LEU A 565 -7.86 11.93 45.26
C LEU A 565 -9.38 11.95 45.13
N TYR A 566 -9.95 10.81 44.90
CA TYR A 566 -11.40 10.62 44.92
C TYR A 566 -11.80 9.87 46.19
N GLU A 567 -12.72 10.44 46.92
CA GLU A 567 -13.32 9.81 48.10
C GLU A 567 -14.83 9.77 47.85
N GLU A 568 -15.38 8.57 47.61
CA GLU A 568 -16.76 8.34 47.16
C GLU A 568 -17.08 9.18 45.91
N ASP A 569 -17.94 10.15 45.95
CA ASP A 569 -18.26 11.04 44.82
C ASP A 569 -17.57 12.41 44.87
N GLU A 570 -16.70 12.62 45.87
CA GLU A 570 -15.99 13.90 46.03
C GLU A 570 -14.58 13.87 45.46
N LYS A 571 -14.24 14.92 44.70
CA LYS A 571 -12.91 15.16 44.18
C LYS A 571 -12.11 16.01 45.17
N LYS A 572 -11.07 15.47 45.78
CA LYS A 572 -10.11 16.21 46.59
C LYS A 572 -8.79 16.41 45.85
N VAL A 573 -8.30 17.61 45.81
CA VAL A 573 -6.97 17.90 45.19
C VAL A 573 -5.93 17.95 46.30
N ILE A 574 -4.98 17.02 46.27
CA ILE A 574 -3.81 17.04 47.16
C ILE A 574 -2.80 18.01 46.56
N LYS A 575 -2.69 19.16 47.16
CA LYS A 575 -1.66 20.12 46.78
C LYS A 575 -0.37 19.83 47.53
N SER A 576 0.70 19.60 46.76
CA SER A 576 2.00 19.20 47.34
C SER A 576 2.50 20.15 48.42
N HIS A 577 2.25 21.47 48.31
CA HIS A 577 2.66 22.49 49.28
C HIS A 577 1.87 22.44 50.58
N GLU A 578 0.68 21.88 50.60
CA GLU A 578 -0.19 21.71 51.81
C GLU A 578 0.28 20.54 52.66
N VAL A 579 1.02 19.56 52.10
CA VAL A 579 1.56 18.43 52.85
C VAL A 579 2.83 18.87 53.61
N PRO A 580 2.87 18.72 54.97
CA PRO A 580 4.01 19.18 55.78
C PRO A 580 5.29 18.45 55.43
N ILE A 581 6.41 19.20 55.37
CA ILE A 581 7.76 18.63 55.26
C ILE A 581 8.17 18.06 56.61
N MET A 582 8.51 16.78 56.62
CA MET A 582 8.86 16.04 57.84
C MET A 582 10.04 15.10 57.57
N ASN A 583 10.96 14.94 58.53
CA ASN A 583 12.09 14.03 58.41
C ASN A 583 11.73 12.59 58.86
N ALA A 584 12.63 11.64 58.64
CA ALA A 584 12.41 10.25 58.90
C ALA A 584 12.16 9.93 60.40
N SER A 585 12.60 10.78 61.34
CA SER A 585 12.40 10.59 62.78
C SER A 585 10.99 11.01 63.26
N GLN A 586 10.22 11.69 62.42
CA GLN A 586 8.87 12.15 62.67
C GLN A 586 7.84 11.12 62.16
N THR A 587 6.62 11.19 62.68
CA THR A 587 5.53 10.32 62.26
C THR A 587 4.95 10.73 60.89
N TYR A 588 3.72 10.95 60.75
CA TYR A 588 2.95 11.40 59.58
C TYR A 588 1.90 12.42 60.00
N SER A 589 1.33 13.12 59.05
CA SER A 589 0.24 14.09 59.24
C SER A 589 -1.05 13.60 58.52
N LEU A 590 -2.16 14.24 58.82
CA LEU A 590 -3.47 14.05 58.18
C LEU A 590 -3.96 15.41 57.63
N PRO A 591 -3.29 15.99 56.63
CA PRO A 591 -3.62 17.33 56.17
C PRO A 591 -5.04 17.47 55.62
N TYR A 592 -5.61 16.38 55.13
CA TYR A 592 -6.97 16.34 54.59
C TYR A 592 -7.96 15.53 55.43
N GLY A 593 -7.61 15.20 56.68
CA GLY A 593 -8.39 14.33 57.57
C GLY A 593 -8.20 12.83 57.23
N PRO A 594 -8.85 11.95 58.03
CA PRO A 594 -8.87 10.52 57.74
C PRO A 594 -9.70 10.29 56.47
N LEU A 595 -9.07 9.62 55.48
CA LEU A 595 -9.69 9.29 54.20
C LEU A 595 -10.26 7.87 54.25
N GLN A 596 -11.53 7.73 53.82
CA GLN A 596 -12.20 6.45 53.64
C GLN A 596 -12.29 6.22 52.14
N GLY A 597 -11.73 5.17 51.63
CA GLY A 597 -11.76 4.84 50.20
C GLY A 597 -10.65 5.49 49.37
N GLU A 598 -9.78 4.67 48.88
CA GLU A 598 -8.55 5.08 48.21
C GLU A 598 -8.68 4.82 46.71
N GLN A 599 -9.13 5.81 45.98
CA GLN A 599 -9.08 5.78 44.51
C GLN A 599 -8.07 6.78 43.97
N TRP A 600 -7.01 6.27 43.41
CA TRP A 600 -6.01 7.06 42.74
C TRP A 600 -6.25 7.10 41.26
N ILE A 601 -6.24 8.28 40.66
CA ILE A 601 -6.18 8.41 39.22
C ILE A 601 -4.78 8.86 38.85
N LYS A 602 -4.12 8.06 38.07
CA LYS A 602 -3.02 8.50 37.23
C LYS A 602 -3.61 9.12 35.98
N GLU A 603 -3.25 10.37 35.67
CA GLU A 603 -3.35 10.86 34.30
C GLU A 603 -2.63 9.84 33.42
N MET A 604 -3.25 9.43 32.30
CA MET A 604 -2.65 8.47 31.39
C MET A 604 -1.43 9.12 30.73
N PRO A 605 -0.20 8.72 31.07
CA PRO A 605 0.98 9.37 30.54
C PRO A 605 1.11 9.04 29.07
N LYS A 606 1.39 10.08 28.28
CA LYS A 606 1.78 9.94 26.89
C LYS A 606 3.29 9.80 26.81
N ILE A 607 3.77 8.76 26.14
CA ILE A 607 5.19 8.55 25.89
C ILE A 607 5.67 9.62 24.90
N LYS A 608 6.50 10.53 25.39
CA LYS A 608 7.10 11.60 24.60
C LYS A 608 8.35 11.10 23.88
N GLU A 609 8.77 11.86 22.88
CA GLU A 609 10.13 11.74 22.38
C GLU A 609 11.10 11.92 23.54
N GLY A 610 11.95 10.94 23.77
CA GLY A 610 13.01 10.96 24.75
C GLY A 610 14.27 10.43 24.08
N LEU A 611 15.38 11.12 24.26
CA LEU A 611 16.67 10.55 23.98
C LEU A 611 17.14 9.93 25.29
N TRP A 612 17.44 8.62 25.29
CA TRP A 612 18.17 7.99 26.37
C TRP A 612 19.58 8.58 26.38
N GLU A 613 19.78 9.66 27.13
CA GLU A 613 21.06 10.32 27.26
C GLU A 613 22.02 9.43 28.06
N LYS A 614 22.94 8.78 27.35
CA LYS A 614 24.09 8.14 27.99
C LYS A 614 25.00 9.23 28.52
N LYS A 615 25.21 9.30 29.84
CA LYS A 615 26.31 10.10 30.40
C LYS A 615 27.60 9.63 29.78
N ASP A 616 28.27 10.49 29.05
CA ASP A 616 29.64 10.27 28.65
C ASP A 616 30.50 10.22 29.92
N PRO A 617 31.14 9.11 30.28
CA PRO A 617 31.93 9.01 31.50
C PRO A 617 33.15 9.96 31.53
N TYR A 618 33.43 10.66 30.43
CA TYR A 618 34.54 11.61 30.28
C TYR A 618 34.14 13.08 30.36
N ILE A 619 32.85 13.41 30.49
CA ILE A 619 32.37 14.78 30.77
C ILE A 619 32.13 14.89 32.28
N GLN A 620 33.20 14.72 33.08
CA GLN A 620 33.24 15.20 34.45
C GLN A 620 34.22 16.38 34.55
N GLU A 621 33.71 17.51 35.05
CA GLU A 621 34.50 18.61 35.63
C GLU A 621 35.32 19.53 34.70
N SER A 622 34.69 20.25 33.79
CA SER A 622 35.30 21.49 33.28
C SER A 622 34.39 22.72 33.28
N LEU A 623 33.22 22.66 33.93
CA LEU A 623 32.31 23.83 34.00
C LEU A 623 32.30 24.61 35.29
N PHE A 624 33.23 24.34 36.23
CA PHE A 624 33.46 25.16 37.41
C PHE A 624 34.96 25.34 37.70
N LYS A 625 35.66 25.99 36.81
CA LYS A 625 36.90 26.69 37.07
C LYS A 625 36.99 27.82 36.06
N ASP A 626 36.42 28.95 36.41
CA ASP A 626 36.88 30.28 36.12
C ASP A 626 35.88 31.25 36.74
N GLU A 627 36.06 31.52 37.98
CA GLU A 627 36.24 32.71 38.79
C GLU A 627 36.30 32.37 40.28
#